data_e980ed7d8547a678fa5b9bcaeee5f0cb
#
_entry.id   e980ed7d8547a678fa5b9bcaeee5f0cb
#
_cell.length_a   1.000
_cell.length_b   1.000
_cell.length_c   1.000
_cell.angle_alpha   90.00
_cell.angle_beta   90.00
_cell.angle_gamma   90.00
#
_symmetry.space_group_name_H-M   'P 1'
#
loop_
_entity.id
_entity.type
_entity.pdbx_description
1 polymer ?
#
loop_
_entity_poly.entity_id
_entity_poly.type
_entity_poly.pdbx_seq_one_letter_code
_entity_poly.pdbx_strand_id
1 'polypeptide(L)'
;MDIDGGSQTDQTNEVASAINDSSESNEGEQQIGFADMDLSRDMRRSLERAGYEEPSPVQAGVIPPALDGHDVMGQAQTGTGKTASFAIPILEQLAAPQEISGVQALILVPTRELAGQVREEFEKLAYYMDIKTIAVYGGHPIKKQIETLKNGVQVVVGTPGRVIDHINRGTLNLHEAWCVVLDEADRMLDIGFRPDIEKILRAVTRKD
;
A
#
# COMPACT_ATOMS: atom_id res chain seq x y z
N MET A 1 53.37 10.04 -16.98
CA MET A 1 52.83 10.61 -15.74
C MET A 1 51.36 10.31 -15.71
N ASP A 2 51.08 9.15 -15.12
CA ASP A 2 49.78 8.55 -15.00
C ASP A 2 48.98 9.24 -13.89
N ILE A 3 47.75 9.60 -14.12
CA ILE A 3 46.81 9.94 -13.07
C ILE A 3 45.54 9.06 -13.29
N ASP A 4 45.53 8.08 -12.42
CA ASP A 4 44.46 7.15 -12.14
C ASP A 4 43.24 7.91 -11.60
N GLY A 5 42.08 7.77 -12.27
CA GLY A 5 40.80 8.33 -11.87
C GLY A 5 39.86 7.20 -11.50
N GLY A 6 39.89 6.84 -10.20
CA GLY A 6 39.01 5.82 -9.64
C GLY A 6 37.52 6.15 -9.82
N SER A 7 36.83 5.29 -10.51
CA SER A 7 35.36 5.29 -10.60
C SER A 7 34.81 4.66 -9.32
N GLN A 8 34.10 5.46 -8.52
CA GLN A 8 33.20 4.97 -7.48
C GLN A 8 31.98 4.36 -8.15
N THR A 9 31.85 3.06 -8.03
CA THR A 9 30.64 2.34 -8.39
C THR A 9 29.61 2.56 -7.28
N ASP A 10 28.58 3.30 -7.63
CA ASP A 10 27.35 3.45 -6.88
C ASP A 10 26.61 2.10 -6.90
N GLN A 11 26.60 1.40 -5.79
CA GLN A 11 25.83 0.18 -5.62
C GLN A 11 24.46 0.55 -5.06
N THR A 12 23.55 1.00 -5.92
CA THR A 12 22.13 0.98 -5.64
C THR A 12 21.65 -0.46 -5.81
N ASN A 13 21.38 -1.11 -4.70
CA ASN A 13 20.87 -2.47 -4.65
C ASN A 13 19.35 -2.44 -4.92
N GLU A 14 18.94 -2.36 -6.19
CA GLU A 14 17.58 -2.60 -6.64
C GLU A 14 17.30 -4.09 -6.68
N VAL A 15 16.61 -4.61 -5.69
CA VAL A 15 15.98 -5.94 -5.77
C VAL A 15 14.49 -5.74 -6.07
N ALA A 16 14.16 -5.40 -7.32
CA ALA A 16 12.80 -5.48 -7.80
C ALA A 16 12.47 -6.93 -8.15
N SER A 17 11.74 -7.64 -7.30
CA SER A 17 11.21 -8.98 -7.60
C SER A 17 9.87 -8.84 -8.33
N ALA A 18 9.85 -9.06 -9.65
CA ALA A 18 8.63 -9.17 -10.45
C ALA A 18 8.06 -10.59 -10.34
N ILE A 19 6.89 -10.73 -9.72
CA ILE A 19 6.16 -12.01 -9.65
C ILE A 19 5.15 -12.02 -10.81
N ASN A 20 5.41 -12.87 -11.80
CA ASN A 20 4.57 -13.08 -12.97
C ASN A 20 3.67 -14.30 -12.73
N ASP A 21 2.36 -14.12 -12.79
CA ASP A 21 1.38 -15.22 -12.69
C ASP A 21 1.33 -15.99 -14.03
N SER A 22 2.33 -16.83 -14.26
CA SER A 22 2.28 -17.85 -15.30
C SER A 22 1.98 -19.17 -14.64
N SER A 23 0.78 -19.70 -14.89
CA SER A 23 0.32 -21.02 -14.48
C SER A 23 1.13 -22.14 -15.14
N GLU A 24 2.35 -22.35 -14.66
CA GLU A 24 3.08 -23.61 -14.85
C GLU A 24 3.27 -24.23 -13.47
N SER A 25 2.62 -25.36 -13.27
CA SER A 25 2.71 -26.21 -12.10
C SER A 25 4.14 -26.66 -11.87
N ASN A 26 4.86 -25.99 -10.97
CA ASN A 26 6.12 -26.47 -10.43
C ASN A 26 5.81 -27.34 -9.20
N GLU A 27 5.87 -28.65 -9.37
CA GLU A 27 5.78 -29.62 -8.28
C GLU A 27 7.03 -29.47 -7.41
N GLY A 28 6.89 -28.80 -6.24
CA GLY A 28 7.96 -28.74 -5.24
C GLY A 28 8.07 -27.49 -4.40
N GLU A 29 7.37 -26.39 -4.69
CA GLU A 29 7.33 -25.23 -3.81
C GLU A 29 6.35 -25.50 -2.66
N GLN A 30 6.86 -25.55 -1.42
CA GLN A 30 6.01 -25.59 -0.22
C GLN A 30 5.10 -24.35 -0.28
N GLN A 31 3.81 -24.57 -0.37
CA GLN A 31 2.80 -23.51 -0.37
C GLN A 31 2.84 -22.84 1.01
N ILE A 32 3.37 -21.62 1.07
CA ILE A 32 3.45 -20.83 2.30
C ILE A 32 2.03 -20.46 2.72
N GLY A 33 1.57 -20.93 3.87
CA GLY A 33 0.28 -20.56 4.45
C GLY A 33 0.34 -19.25 5.25
N PHE A 34 -0.81 -18.64 5.58
CA PHE A 34 -0.86 -17.50 6.50
C PHE A 34 -0.28 -17.83 7.89
N ALA A 35 -0.30 -19.10 8.28
CA ALA A 35 0.27 -19.58 9.53
C ALA A 35 1.81 -19.47 9.56
N ASP A 36 2.45 -19.56 8.39
CA ASP A 36 3.91 -19.52 8.23
C ASP A 36 4.44 -18.07 8.12
N MET A 37 3.55 -17.09 7.94
CA MET A 37 3.89 -15.68 7.88
C MET A 37 3.96 -15.08 9.29
N ASP A 38 4.86 -14.12 9.49
CA ASP A 38 4.98 -13.38 10.77
C ASP A 38 3.84 -12.36 10.93
N LEU A 39 2.65 -12.88 11.24
CA LEU A 39 1.44 -12.09 11.42
C LEU A 39 1.05 -12.04 12.90
N SER A 40 0.58 -10.89 13.34
CA SER A 40 0.06 -10.69 14.68
C SER A 40 -1.20 -11.55 14.96
N ARG A 41 -1.50 -11.73 16.25
CA ARG A 41 -2.72 -12.44 16.66
C ARG A 41 -3.97 -11.77 16.10
N ASP A 42 -4.02 -10.44 16.12
CA ASP A 42 -5.20 -9.69 15.69
C ASP A 42 -5.38 -9.75 14.17
N MET A 43 -4.29 -9.76 13.38
CA MET A 43 -4.37 -10.02 11.95
C MET A 43 -4.87 -11.43 11.64
N ARG A 44 -4.33 -12.46 12.29
CA ARG A 44 -4.79 -13.85 12.10
C ARG A 44 -6.29 -13.99 12.38
N ARG A 45 -6.80 -13.37 13.45
CA ARG A 45 -8.24 -13.34 13.77
C ARG A 45 -9.05 -12.56 12.71
N SER A 46 -8.49 -11.48 12.18
CA SER A 46 -9.12 -10.71 11.10
C SER A 46 -9.23 -11.52 9.83
N LEU A 47 -8.18 -12.26 9.45
CA LEU A 47 -8.16 -13.16 8.29
C LEU A 47 -9.21 -14.27 8.43
N GLU A 48 -9.23 -14.96 9.58
CA GLU A 48 -10.23 -16.00 9.87
C GLU A 48 -11.66 -15.46 9.76
N ARG A 49 -11.93 -14.32 10.42
CA ARG A 49 -13.23 -13.65 10.35
C ARG A 49 -13.61 -13.24 8.93
N ALA A 50 -12.64 -12.83 8.13
CA ALA A 50 -12.82 -12.38 6.77
C ALA A 50 -12.95 -13.54 5.75
N GLY A 51 -12.74 -14.80 6.21
CA GLY A 51 -12.83 -15.99 5.36
C GLY A 51 -11.59 -16.22 4.49
N TYR A 52 -10.42 -15.73 4.93
CA TYR A 52 -9.14 -16.03 4.30
C TYR A 52 -8.60 -17.35 4.89
N GLU A 53 -8.62 -18.42 4.10
CA GLU A 53 -8.13 -19.73 4.51
C GLU A 53 -6.66 -19.91 4.14
N GLU A 54 -6.34 -19.69 2.86
CA GLU A 54 -4.97 -19.78 2.33
C GLU A 54 -4.62 -18.55 1.50
N PRO A 55 -3.34 -18.14 1.48
CA PRO A 55 -2.93 -17.02 0.66
C PRO A 55 -2.96 -17.40 -0.84
N SER A 56 -3.44 -16.48 -1.66
CA SER A 56 -3.28 -16.59 -3.10
C SER A 56 -1.79 -16.46 -3.51
N PRO A 57 -1.41 -16.87 -4.73
CA PRO A 57 -0.02 -16.75 -5.18
C PRO A 57 0.57 -15.34 -5.04
N VAL A 58 -0.21 -14.29 -5.37
CA VAL A 58 0.24 -12.91 -5.21
C VAL A 58 0.40 -12.52 -3.73
N GLN A 59 -0.46 -13.01 -2.84
CA GLN A 59 -0.33 -12.79 -1.41
C GLN A 59 0.90 -13.50 -0.84
N ALA A 60 1.10 -14.77 -1.18
CA ALA A 60 2.27 -15.53 -0.75
C ALA A 60 3.60 -14.91 -1.21
N GLY A 61 3.61 -14.30 -2.41
CA GLY A 61 4.82 -13.68 -2.94
C GLY A 61 5.05 -12.24 -2.46
N VAL A 62 4.01 -11.49 -2.13
CA VAL A 62 4.12 -10.05 -1.78
C VAL A 62 4.18 -9.81 -0.27
N ILE A 63 3.39 -10.56 0.53
CA ILE A 63 3.28 -10.29 1.98
C ILE A 63 4.61 -10.45 2.71
N PRO A 64 5.36 -11.57 2.58
CA PRO A 64 6.59 -11.74 3.34
C PRO A 64 7.63 -10.64 3.07
N PRO A 65 8.04 -10.34 1.82
CA PRO A 65 9.03 -9.29 1.58
C PRO A 65 8.53 -7.89 1.98
N ALA A 66 7.22 -7.62 1.90
CA ALA A 66 6.66 -6.36 2.36
C ALA A 66 6.67 -6.25 3.90
N LEU A 67 6.48 -7.34 4.65
CA LEU A 67 6.66 -7.38 6.11
C LEU A 67 8.11 -7.11 6.51
N ASP A 68 9.08 -7.58 5.71
CA ASP A 68 10.50 -7.31 5.89
C ASP A 68 10.91 -5.87 5.51
N GLY A 69 9.96 -5.04 5.06
CA GLY A 69 10.20 -3.64 4.72
C GLY A 69 10.78 -3.41 3.31
N HIS A 70 10.70 -4.40 2.42
CA HIS A 70 11.16 -4.24 1.04
C HIS A 70 10.09 -3.57 0.18
N ASP A 71 10.53 -2.79 -0.81
CA ASP A 71 9.68 -2.35 -1.91
C ASP A 71 9.28 -3.55 -2.78
N VAL A 72 7.99 -3.67 -3.08
CA VAL A 72 7.46 -4.81 -3.82
C VAL A 72 6.63 -4.36 -5.03
N MET A 73 6.73 -5.14 -6.11
CA MET A 73 5.88 -4.99 -7.29
C MET A 73 5.19 -6.32 -7.55
N GLY A 74 3.87 -6.33 -7.50
CA GLY A 74 3.04 -7.50 -7.79
C GLY A 74 2.15 -7.28 -9.01
N GLN A 75 2.14 -8.23 -9.93
CA GLN A 75 1.20 -8.26 -11.05
C GLN A 75 0.30 -9.48 -10.91
N ALA A 76 -1.01 -9.26 -10.87
CA ALA A 76 -1.99 -10.33 -10.79
C ALA A 76 -3.33 -9.85 -11.37
N GLN A 77 -4.17 -10.78 -11.79
CA GLN A 77 -5.50 -10.48 -12.33
C GLN A 77 -6.40 -9.86 -11.26
N THR A 78 -7.46 -9.17 -11.68
CA THR A 78 -8.49 -8.66 -10.76
C THR A 78 -9.20 -9.83 -10.07
N GLY A 79 -9.49 -9.68 -8.76
CA GLY A 79 -10.16 -10.73 -7.99
C GLY A 79 -9.22 -11.77 -7.36
N THR A 80 -7.90 -11.70 -7.57
CA THR A 80 -6.92 -12.64 -6.99
C THR A 80 -6.47 -12.27 -5.57
N GLY A 81 -7.08 -11.27 -4.93
CA GLY A 81 -6.71 -10.82 -3.59
C GLY A 81 -5.55 -9.84 -3.53
N LYS A 82 -5.25 -9.11 -4.62
CA LYS A 82 -4.20 -8.07 -4.64
C LYS A 82 -4.32 -7.06 -3.51
N THR A 83 -5.53 -6.59 -3.20
CA THR A 83 -5.73 -5.61 -2.13
C THR A 83 -5.22 -6.12 -0.79
N ALA A 84 -5.51 -7.36 -0.44
CA ALA A 84 -5.03 -7.96 0.80
C ALA A 84 -3.50 -8.13 0.80
N SER A 85 -2.86 -8.34 -0.36
CA SER A 85 -1.41 -8.51 -0.44
C SER A 85 -0.62 -7.30 0.05
N PHE A 86 -1.13 -6.08 -0.13
CA PHE A 86 -0.51 -4.87 0.41
C PHE A 86 -1.19 -4.37 1.70
N ALA A 87 -2.49 -4.65 1.89
CA ALA A 87 -3.19 -4.21 3.10
C ALA A 87 -2.69 -4.92 4.36
N ILE A 88 -2.42 -6.23 4.29
CA ILE A 88 -1.94 -7.02 5.42
C ILE A 88 -0.60 -6.48 5.97
N PRO A 89 0.49 -6.35 5.20
CA PRO A 89 1.74 -5.85 5.73
C PRO A 89 1.66 -4.38 6.21
N ILE A 90 0.86 -3.53 5.56
CA ILE A 90 0.64 -2.16 6.02
C ILE A 90 -0.04 -2.15 7.38
N LEU A 91 -1.09 -2.93 7.56
CA LEU A 91 -1.82 -3.01 8.83
C LEU A 91 -0.97 -3.60 9.95
N GLU A 92 -0.14 -4.60 9.69
CA GLU A 92 0.80 -5.16 10.65
C GLU A 92 1.80 -4.10 11.14
N GLN A 93 2.39 -3.33 10.24
CA GLN A 93 3.32 -2.27 10.62
C GLN A 93 2.64 -1.12 11.37
N LEU A 94 1.38 -0.80 11.03
CA LEU A 94 0.58 0.22 11.72
C LEU A 94 0.12 -0.23 13.12
N ALA A 95 -0.09 -1.53 13.32
CA ALA A 95 -0.51 -2.11 14.59
C ALA A 95 0.64 -2.18 15.62
N ALA A 96 1.89 -2.08 15.18
CA ALA A 96 3.03 -1.99 16.07
C ALA A 96 2.93 -0.73 16.95
N PRO A 97 3.33 -0.78 18.25
CA PRO A 97 3.30 0.39 19.12
C PRO A 97 4.09 1.55 18.53
N GLN A 98 3.42 2.62 18.16
CA GLN A 98 4.03 3.79 17.55
C GLN A 98 3.49 5.07 18.22
N GLU A 99 4.38 6.04 18.46
CA GLU A 99 3.99 7.39 18.89
C GLU A 99 3.59 8.29 17.71
N ILE A 100 3.58 7.74 16.48
CA ILE A 100 3.32 8.50 15.24
C ILE A 100 1.82 8.72 15.09
N SER A 101 1.44 9.98 14.93
CA SER A 101 0.06 10.39 14.67
C SER A 101 -0.08 10.91 13.23
N GLY A 102 -1.23 10.65 12.60
CA GLY A 102 -1.52 11.13 11.25
C GLY A 102 -1.47 10.04 10.19
N VAL A 103 -1.46 10.47 8.93
CA VAL A 103 -1.49 9.56 7.79
C VAL A 103 -0.11 8.94 7.57
N GLN A 104 -0.06 7.62 7.64
CA GLN A 104 1.16 6.84 7.54
C GLN A 104 1.22 5.99 6.26
N ALA A 105 0.04 5.65 5.68
CA ALA A 105 -0.03 4.96 4.40
C ALA A 105 -0.99 5.67 3.44
N LEU A 106 -0.56 5.79 2.18
CA LEU A 106 -1.34 6.34 1.08
C LEU A 106 -1.49 5.32 -0.03
N ILE A 107 -2.73 5.00 -0.40
CA ILE A 107 -3.04 4.13 -1.52
C ILE A 107 -3.69 4.98 -2.63
N LEU A 108 -3.04 5.04 -3.79
CA LEU A 108 -3.58 5.70 -4.97
C LEU A 108 -4.27 4.69 -5.87
N VAL A 109 -5.46 5.05 -6.32
CA VAL A 109 -6.30 4.22 -7.18
C VAL A 109 -6.92 5.06 -8.30
N PRO A 110 -7.19 4.49 -9.49
CA PRO A 110 -7.69 5.25 -10.64
C PRO A 110 -9.14 5.76 -10.49
N THR A 111 -9.98 5.06 -9.73
CA THR A 111 -11.42 5.33 -9.67
C THR A 111 -11.95 5.44 -8.25
N ARG A 112 -13.07 6.14 -8.09
CA ARG A 112 -13.77 6.27 -6.80
C ARG A 112 -14.36 4.93 -6.32
N GLU A 113 -14.81 4.11 -7.25
CA GLU A 113 -15.36 2.79 -6.98
C GLU A 113 -14.29 1.89 -6.35
N LEU A 114 -13.08 1.88 -6.94
CA LEU A 114 -11.94 1.13 -6.39
C LEU A 114 -11.49 1.70 -5.04
N ALA A 115 -11.51 3.03 -4.87
CA ALA A 115 -11.20 3.64 -3.56
C ALA A 115 -12.14 3.16 -2.45
N GLY A 116 -13.42 3.00 -2.76
CA GLY A 116 -14.41 2.42 -1.83
C GLY A 116 -14.10 0.97 -1.48
N GLN A 117 -13.83 0.14 -2.51
CA GLN A 117 -13.53 -1.29 -2.33
C GLN A 117 -12.25 -1.52 -1.52
N VAL A 118 -11.18 -0.79 -1.84
CA VAL A 118 -9.92 -0.88 -1.09
C VAL A 118 -10.10 -0.45 0.35
N ARG A 119 -10.83 0.65 0.62
CA ARG A 119 -11.15 1.07 1.99
C ARG A 119 -11.90 -0.03 2.76
N GLU A 120 -12.92 -0.62 2.14
CA GLU A 120 -13.71 -1.69 2.78
C GLU A 120 -12.85 -2.91 3.10
N GLU A 121 -11.88 -3.24 2.24
CA GLU A 121 -10.95 -4.34 2.51
C GLU A 121 -10.01 -4.02 3.67
N PHE A 122 -9.48 -2.78 3.75
CA PHE A 122 -8.70 -2.33 4.92
C PHE A 122 -9.52 -2.41 6.21
N GLU A 123 -10.76 -1.91 6.22
CA GLU A 123 -11.64 -1.96 7.38
C GLU A 123 -11.98 -3.40 7.81
N LYS A 124 -12.14 -4.30 6.85
CA LYS A 124 -12.39 -5.73 7.09
C LYS A 124 -11.18 -6.41 7.74
N LEU A 125 -9.96 -6.14 7.23
CA LEU A 125 -8.72 -6.70 7.75
C LEU A 125 -8.28 -6.05 9.07
N ALA A 126 -8.58 -4.77 9.29
CA ALA A 126 -8.29 -4.04 10.53
C ALA A 126 -9.32 -4.27 11.65
N TYR A 127 -10.24 -5.20 11.51
CA TYR A 127 -11.41 -5.33 12.42
C TYR A 127 -11.05 -5.42 13.91
N TYR A 128 -9.94 -6.04 14.26
CA TYR A 128 -9.44 -6.16 15.62
C TYR A 128 -8.33 -5.16 15.97
N MET A 129 -8.10 -4.17 15.10
CA MET A 129 -7.05 -3.15 15.23
C MET A 129 -7.69 -1.75 15.35
N ASP A 130 -7.09 -0.84 16.12
CA ASP A 130 -7.53 0.58 16.18
C ASP A 130 -6.89 1.40 15.03
N ILE A 131 -7.13 0.98 13.79
CA ILE A 131 -6.62 1.63 12.58
C ILE A 131 -7.81 2.16 11.77
N LYS A 132 -7.75 3.45 11.45
CA LYS A 132 -8.80 4.14 10.69
C LYS A 132 -8.37 4.39 9.26
N THR A 133 -9.24 4.02 8.33
CA THR A 133 -9.05 4.21 6.89
C THR A 133 -10.10 5.16 6.34
N ILE A 134 -9.70 6.06 5.46
CA ILE A 134 -10.63 6.93 4.73
C ILE A 134 -10.43 6.80 3.23
N ALA A 135 -11.54 6.84 2.46
CA ALA A 135 -11.50 7.03 1.01
C ALA A 135 -11.70 8.51 0.65
N VAL A 136 -10.79 9.08 -0.16
CA VAL A 136 -10.83 10.46 -0.64
C VAL A 136 -10.89 10.50 -2.17
N TYR A 137 -12.03 10.94 -2.72
CA TYR A 137 -12.27 10.98 -4.17
C TYR A 137 -13.25 12.08 -4.57
N GLY A 138 -13.25 12.44 -5.86
CA GLY A 138 -14.14 13.43 -6.43
C GLY A 138 -15.61 13.02 -6.42
N GLY A 139 -16.51 13.99 -6.54
CA GLY A 139 -17.96 13.74 -6.56
C GLY A 139 -18.63 13.64 -5.19
N HIS A 140 -17.85 13.61 -4.11
CA HIS A 140 -18.35 13.70 -2.72
C HIS A 140 -18.01 15.04 -2.07
N PRO A 141 -18.84 15.53 -1.11
CA PRO A 141 -18.56 16.78 -0.41
C PRO A 141 -17.22 16.73 0.33
N ILE A 142 -16.30 17.62 -0.08
CA ILE A 142 -14.95 17.66 0.49
C ILE A 142 -14.97 17.96 2.00
N LYS A 143 -15.96 18.71 2.50
CA LYS A 143 -16.08 19.05 3.92
C LYS A 143 -16.15 17.82 4.82
N LYS A 144 -16.89 16.75 4.41
CA LYS A 144 -16.97 15.50 5.15
C LYS A 144 -15.63 14.78 5.19
N GLN A 145 -14.89 14.77 4.07
CA GLN A 145 -13.55 14.18 4.01
C GLN A 145 -12.58 14.92 4.93
N ILE A 146 -12.62 16.26 4.93
CA ILE A 146 -11.80 17.11 5.82
C ILE A 146 -12.11 16.81 7.30
N GLU A 147 -13.36 16.67 7.66
CA GLU A 147 -13.78 16.36 9.03
C GLU A 147 -13.23 15.00 9.47
N THR A 148 -13.36 13.98 8.62
CA THR A 148 -12.82 12.64 8.91
C THR A 148 -11.29 12.66 9.03
N LEU A 149 -10.58 13.36 8.14
CA LEU A 149 -9.12 13.51 8.21
C LEU A 149 -8.69 14.18 9.53
N LYS A 150 -9.42 15.19 10.00
CA LYS A 150 -9.15 15.87 11.28
C LYS A 150 -9.33 14.98 12.50
N ASN A 151 -10.20 13.97 12.41
CA ASN A 151 -10.45 13.02 13.50
C ASN A 151 -9.34 11.96 13.65
N GLY A 152 -8.28 12.08 12.86
CA GLY A 152 -7.14 11.18 12.85
C GLY A 152 -7.43 9.89 12.08
N VAL A 153 -6.69 9.67 11.01
CA VAL A 153 -6.68 8.45 10.20
C VAL A 153 -5.24 8.06 9.89
N GLN A 154 -4.98 6.78 9.82
CA GLN A 154 -3.65 6.24 9.50
C GLN A 154 -3.52 5.90 8.02
N VAL A 155 -4.62 5.50 7.38
CA VAL A 155 -4.62 5.05 5.98
C VAL A 155 -5.54 5.94 5.14
N VAL A 156 -5.01 6.46 4.04
CA VAL A 156 -5.78 7.22 3.05
C VAL A 156 -5.78 6.44 1.73
N VAL A 157 -6.97 6.12 1.23
CA VAL A 157 -7.15 5.58 -0.12
C VAL A 157 -7.74 6.66 -1.00
N GLY A 158 -7.13 7.00 -2.13
CA GLY A 158 -7.64 8.11 -2.90
C GLY A 158 -7.36 8.11 -4.38
N THR A 159 -8.20 8.86 -5.12
CA THR A 159 -7.91 9.19 -6.52
C THR A 159 -6.94 10.38 -6.58
N PRO A 160 -5.95 10.38 -7.50
CA PRO A 160 -4.87 11.37 -7.51
C PRO A 160 -5.32 12.83 -7.43
N GLY A 161 -6.29 13.23 -8.25
CA GLY A 161 -6.76 14.63 -8.28
C GLY A 161 -7.37 15.10 -6.95
N ARG A 162 -8.10 14.24 -6.21
CA ARG A 162 -8.68 14.62 -4.90
C ARG A 162 -7.61 14.61 -3.80
N VAL A 163 -6.65 13.70 -3.86
CA VAL A 163 -5.48 13.70 -2.95
C VAL A 163 -4.72 15.01 -3.09
N ILE A 164 -4.43 15.47 -4.30
CA ILE A 164 -3.80 16.78 -4.56
C ILE A 164 -4.64 17.94 -4.03
N ASP A 165 -5.96 17.92 -4.22
CA ASP A 165 -6.84 18.98 -3.68
C ASP A 165 -6.73 19.07 -2.15
N HIS A 166 -6.68 17.94 -1.44
CA HIS A 166 -6.46 17.93 0.00
C HIS A 166 -5.06 18.40 0.40
N ILE A 167 -4.01 18.01 -0.32
CA ILE A 167 -2.63 18.47 -0.09
C ILE A 167 -2.54 19.99 -0.28
N ASN A 168 -3.06 20.51 -1.39
CA ASN A 168 -3.04 21.96 -1.70
C ASN A 168 -3.81 22.79 -0.68
N ARG A 169 -4.83 22.22 -0.04
CA ARG A 169 -5.61 22.87 1.04
C ARG A 169 -4.96 22.73 2.41
N GLY A 170 -3.87 21.99 2.54
CA GLY A 170 -3.25 21.67 3.83
C GLY A 170 -4.12 20.79 4.74
N THR A 171 -5.13 20.09 4.18
CA THR A 171 -6.04 19.22 4.93
C THR A 171 -5.61 17.76 4.94
N LEU A 172 -4.63 17.41 4.13
CA LEU A 172 -3.91 16.13 4.14
C LEU A 172 -2.42 16.43 4.23
N ASN A 173 -1.79 15.93 5.27
CA ASN A 173 -0.36 15.97 5.48
C ASN A 173 0.21 14.56 5.35
N LEU A 174 1.26 14.41 4.54
CA LEU A 174 1.92 13.14 4.24
C LEU A 174 3.35 13.07 4.81
N HIS A 175 3.71 13.94 5.76
CA HIS A 175 5.05 13.95 6.36
C HIS A 175 5.38 12.66 7.11
N GLU A 176 4.37 12.01 7.69
CA GLU A 176 4.53 10.76 8.41
C GLU A 176 4.25 9.52 7.54
N ALA A 177 3.90 9.74 6.26
CA ALA A 177 3.64 8.63 5.34
C ALA A 177 4.95 7.92 4.98
N TRP A 178 5.05 6.66 5.38
CA TRP A 178 6.18 5.79 5.07
C TRP A 178 5.87 4.79 3.95
N CYS A 179 4.59 4.60 3.62
CA CYS A 179 4.15 3.68 2.57
C CYS A 179 3.27 4.38 1.54
N VAL A 180 3.57 4.19 0.26
CA VAL A 180 2.72 4.60 -0.86
C VAL A 180 2.49 3.41 -1.77
N VAL A 181 1.21 3.10 -2.02
CA VAL A 181 0.80 2.05 -2.96
C VAL A 181 0.18 2.68 -4.20
N LEU A 182 0.55 2.19 -5.37
CA LEU A 182 -0.07 2.50 -6.65
C LEU A 182 -0.84 1.26 -7.13
N ASP A 183 -2.14 1.18 -6.83
CA ASP A 183 -2.98 0.08 -7.30
C ASP A 183 -3.58 0.40 -8.67
N GLU A 184 -3.54 -0.54 -9.60
CA GLU A 184 -3.83 -0.33 -11.03
C GLU A 184 -3.01 0.83 -11.64
N ALA A 185 -1.69 0.83 -11.38
CA ALA A 185 -0.78 1.90 -11.81
C ALA A 185 -0.81 2.13 -13.33
N ASP A 186 -0.85 1.08 -14.12
CA ASP A 186 -1.00 1.10 -15.58
C ASP A 186 -2.23 1.90 -15.99
N ARG A 187 -3.37 1.62 -15.40
CA ARG A 187 -4.61 2.35 -15.68
C ARG A 187 -4.54 3.82 -15.26
N MET A 188 -3.87 4.13 -14.14
CA MET A 188 -3.66 5.54 -13.75
C MET A 188 -2.79 6.29 -14.76
N LEU A 189 -1.77 5.63 -15.32
CA LEU A 189 -0.92 6.21 -16.37
C LEU A 189 -1.68 6.42 -17.67
N ASP A 190 -2.52 5.46 -18.09
CA ASP A 190 -3.36 5.57 -19.29
C ASP A 190 -4.37 6.71 -19.20
N ILE A 191 -4.93 6.95 -18.01
CA ILE A 191 -5.83 8.08 -17.73
C ILE A 191 -5.09 9.43 -17.78
N GLY A 192 -3.76 9.42 -17.63
CA GLY A 192 -2.93 10.63 -17.64
C GLY A 192 -2.63 11.19 -16.25
N PHE A 193 -2.77 10.41 -15.18
CA PHE A 193 -2.48 10.84 -13.80
C PHE A 193 -0.99 10.88 -13.43
N ARG A 194 -0.09 10.59 -14.38
CA ARG A 194 1.36 10.61 -14.10
C ARG A 194 1.84 11.92 -13.45
N PRO A 195 1.49 13.13 -13.95
CA PRO A 195 1.94 14.37 -13.31
C PRO A 195 1.41 14.53 -11.88
N ASP A 196 0.18 14.05 -11.64
CA ASP A 196 -0.46 14.10 -10.33
C ASP A 196 0.23 13.16 -9.35
N ILE A 197 0.54 11.93 -9.77
CA ILE A 197 1.28 10.94 -8.97
C ILE A 197 2.66 11.50 -8.59
N GLU A 198 3.43 12.03 -9.56
CA GLU A 198 4.73 12.62 -9.30
C GLU A 198 4.66 13.78 -8.29
N LYS A 199 3.61 14.61 -8.37
CA LYS A 199 3.39 15.70 -7.41
C LYS A 199 3.07 15.18 -6.02
N ILE A 200 2.27 14.13 -5.90
CA ILE A 200 1.92 13.49 -4.62
C ILE A 200 3.17 12.87 -3.99
N LEU A 201 3.96 12.10 -4.76
CA LEU A 201 5.19 11.48 -4.27
C LEU A 201 6.19 12.49 -3.73
N ARG A 202 6.28 13.70 -4.35
CA ARG A 202 7.12 14.80 -3.82
C ARG A 202 6.62 15.37 -2.50
N ALA A 203 5.35 15.19 -2.16
CA ALA A 203 4.76 15.63 -0.89
C ALA A 203 4.96 14.60 0.25
N VAL A 204 5.36 13.38 -0.07
CA VAL A 204 5.82 12.38 0.88
C VAL A 204 7.27 12.72 1.23
N THR A 205 7.49 13.25 2.42
CA THR A 205 8.79 13.86 2.79
C THR A 205 9.51 13.10 3.88
N ARG A 206 8.93 12.00 4.38
CA ARG A 206 9.64 11.16 5.34
C ARG A 206 10.92 10.66 4.67
N LYS A 207 12.05 11.10 5.22
CA LYS A 207 13.37 10.58 4.88
C LYS A 207 13.69 9.53 5.91
N ASP A 208 13.98 8.37 5.46
CA ASP A 208 14.57 7.30 6.28
C ASP A 208 15.93 7.69 6.82
#